data_78b29cf14f627afc9acdc2a697ea82ff
#
_entry.id   78b29cf14f627afc9acdc2a697ea82ff
#
_cell.length_a   1.000
_cell.length_b   1.000
_cell.length_c   1.000
_cell.angle_alpha   90.00
_cell.angle_beta   90.00
_cell.angle_gamma   90.00
#
_symmetry.space_group_name_H-M   'P 1'
#
loop_
_entity.id
_entity.type
_entity.pdbx_description
1 polymer ?
#
loop_
_entity_poly.entity_id
_entity_poly.type
_entity_poly.pdbx_seq_one_letter_code
_entity_poly.pdbx_strand_id
1 'polypeptide(L)'
;MNTQNPALSQNPPITRQPLGLQAAIVLFAAITPAVLLTAPAIAAQLASQWQLSPSQIGDLFSAELGAMSLATLPAIWWLKHIDWRRAALCSALLFILANLLSMLANDYSLLLIARSCSALAGGSLMIICLASAAASPNPSRAYGFWVMGQLVLGAIGLSLLPMLFERFGLGACYLIMALLMLLCLPLARSFPAGAAKAASHEAKAPPVSRAKATLGILGILTFYISLSGVWTFIGAIGGQSGLSAQTSGDVLAIATLMGIAGALCATLFGDRLPRSALLLLGYGLMAGSVLLLSLIHI
;
A
#
# COMPACT_ATOMS: atom_id res chain seq x y z
N MET A 1 42.72 -24.89 -39.80
CA MET A 1 42.63 -23.50 -39.30
C MET A 1 41.27 -23.31 -38.66
N ASN A 2 41.24 -23.44 -37.36
CA ASN A 2 40.00 -23.44 -36.56
C ASN A 2 39.88 -22.07 -35.88
N THR A 3 39.12 -21.17 -36.50
CA THR A 3 38.84 -19.85 -35.93
C THR A 3 37.73 -19.99 -34.92
N GLN A 4 38.09 -20.22 -33.66
CA GLN A 4 37.19 -20.07 -32.53
C GLN A 4 36.77 -18.61 -32.42
N ASN A 5 35.49 -18.36 -32.54
CA ASN A 5 34.84 -17.06 -32.36
C ASN A 5 34.65 -16.79 -30.85
N PRO A 6 35.36 -15.81 -30.21
CA PRO A 6 35.31 -15.59 -28.76
C PRO A 6 34.15 -14.68 -28.32
N ALA A 7 33.02 -14.67 -29.05
CA ALA A 7 31.91 -13.73 -28.81
C ALA A 7 30.71 -14.32 -28.08
N LEU A 8 30.81 -15.48 -27.44
CA LEU A 8 29.69 -16.08 -26.70
C LEU A 8 30.11 -16.32 -25.24
N SER A 9 29.98 -15.37 -24.39
CA SER A 9 29.75 -15.50 -22.94
C SER A 9 30.15 -14.22 -22.18
N GLN A 10 29.52 -13.12 -22.48
CA GLN A 10 29.44 -12.04 -21.49
C GLN A 10 27.98 -11.90 -21.04
N ASN A 11 27.57 -12.73 -20.11
CA ASN A 11 26.40 -12.39 -19.27
C ASN A 11 26.70 -11.02 -18.65
N PRO A 12 25.88 -9.99 -18.87
CA PRO A 12 26.11 -8.70 -18.25
C PRO A 12 26.17 -8.93 -16.72
N PRO A 13 27.10 -8.25 -16.01
CA PRO A 13 27.21 -8.41 -14.58
C PRO A 13 25.84 -8.12 -13.96
N ILE A 14 25.36 -9.03 -13.11
CA ILE A 14 24.13 -8.88 -12.33
C ILE A 14 24.37 -7.66 -11.44
N THR A 15 23.98 -6.48 -11.91
CA THR A 15 24.06 -5.23 -11.15
C THR A 15 23.08 -5.35 -10.01
N ARG A 16 23.60 -5.61 -8.79
CA ARG A 16 22.77 -5.64 -7.59
C ARG A 16 22.24 -4.24 -7.32
N GLN A 17 20.94 -4.14 -7.07
CA GLN A 17 20.34 -2.88 -6.64
C GLN A 17 21.01 -2.44 -5.33
N PRO A 18 21.36 -1.14 -5.17
CA PRO A 18 21.89 -0.64 -3.92
C PRO A 18 20.93 -0.94 -2.76
N LEU A 19 21.45 -1.53 -1.67
CA LEU A 19 20.63 -1.89 -0.50
C LEU A 19 19.82 -0.71 0.04
N GLY A 20 20.41 0.49 0.03
CA GLY A 20 19.72 1.71 0.48
C GLY A 20 18.49 2.04 -0.35
N LEU A 21 18.54 1.88 -1.67
CA LEU A 21 17.37 2.10 -2.55
C LEU A 21 16.29 1.03 -2.31
N GLN A 22 16.69 -0.23 -2.15
CA GLN A 22 15.74 -1.30 -1.85
C GLN A 22 15.05 -1.07 -0.50
N ALA A 23 15.81 -0.71 0.54
CA ALA A 23 15.26 -0.36 1.84
C ALA A 23 14.33 0.86 1.75
N ALA A 24 14.70 1.91 0.99
CA ALA A 24 13.84 3.06 0.77
C ALA A 24 12.50 2.66 0.14
N ILE A 25 12.52 1.88 -0.96
CA ILE A 25 11.31 1.42 -1.63
C ILE A 25 10.41 0.65 -0.66
N VAL A 26 10.96 -0.31 0.09
CA VAL A 26 10.16 -1.17 0.99
C VAL A 26 9.58 -0.37 2.15
N LEU A 27 10.39 0.44 2.83
CA LEU A 27 9.95 1.16 4.03
C LEU A 27 8.98 2.31 3.71
N PHE A 28 9.29 3.13 2.71
CA PHE A 28 8.34 4.18 2.32
C PHE A 28 7.03 3.60 1.81
N ALA A 29 7.09 2.56 0.97
CA ALA A 29 5.88 1.90 0.46
C ALA A 29 5.08 1.18 1.55
N ALA A 30 5.70 0.73 2.64
CA ALA A 30 5.00 0.15 3.77
C ALA A 30 4.33 1.21 4.66
N ILE A 31 5.03 2.32 4.96
CA ILE A 31 4.55 3.36 5.87
C ILE A 31 3.42 4.18 5.26
N THR A 32 3.50 4.53 3.98
CA THR A 32 2.55 5.46 3.36
C THR A 32 1.09 4.98 3.38
N PRO A 33 0.75 3.70 3.09
CA PRO A 33 -0.61 3.20 3.18
C PRO A 33 -0.94 2.55 4.54
N ALA A 34 -0.07 2.68 5.56
CA ALA A 34 -0.22 1.92 6.81
C ALA A 34 -1.56 2.18 7.51
N VAL A 35 -2.09 3.41 7.46
CA VAL A 35 -3.42 3.75 8.00
C VAL A 35 -4.52 2.96 7.28
N LEU A 36 -4.44 2.85 5.96
CA LEU A 36 -5.40 2.06 5.16
C LEU A 36 -5.23 0.55 5.40
N LEU A 37 -4.01 0.08 5.61
CA LEU A 37 -3.74 -1.33 5.93
C LEU A 37 -4.27 -1.71 7.32
N THR A 38 -4.30 -0.76 8.26
CA THR A 38 -4.81 -0.94 9.62
C THR A 38 -6.20 -0.32 9.82
N ALA A 39 -6.90 -0.03 8.72
CA ALA A 39 -8.22 0.61 8.73
C ALA A 39 -9.23 -0.04 9.70
N PRO A 40 -9.32 -1.38 9.84
CA PRO A 40 -10.26 -2.00 10.78
C PRO A 40 -10.07 -1.54 12.22
N ALA A 41 -8.82 -1.47 12.69
CA ALA A 41 -8.51 -1.04 14.05
C ALA A 41 -8.77 0.47 14.24
N ILE A 42 -8.40 1.28 13.25
CA ILE A 42 -8.59 2.73 13.26
C ILE A 42 -10.08 3.08 13.16
N ALA A 43 -10.85 2.40 12.31
CA ALA A 43 -12.30 2.62 12.20
C ALA A 43 -13.02 2.30 13.52
N ALA A 44 -12.66 1.20 14.18
CA ALA A 44 -13.20 0.87 15.50
C ALA A 44 -12.87 1.95 16.54
N GLN A 45 -11.65 2.49 16.53
CA GLN A 45 -11.23 3.55 17.42
C GLN A 45 -11.92 4.90 17.12
N LEU A 46 -12.11 5.24 15.86
CA LEU A 46 -12.87 6.44 15.46
C LEU A 46 -14.33 6.34 15.91
N ALA A 47 -14.95 5.18 15.78
CA ALA A 47 -16.31 4.94 16.26
C ALA A 47 -16.43 5.03 17.79
N SER A 48 -15.48 4.47 18.53
CA SER A 48 -15.52 4.42 19.99
C SER A 48 -15.08 5.74 20.65
N GLN A 49 -13.96 6.30 20.23
CA GLN A 49 -13.37 7.50 20.87
C GLN A 49 -13.99 8.81 20.36
N TRP A 50 -14.24 8.91 19.06
CA TRP A 50 -14.74 10.13 18.41
C TRP A 50 -16.25 10.08 18.15
N GLN A 51 -16.90 8.95 18.42
CA GLN A 51 -18.33 8.72 18.19
C GLN A 51 -18.75 9.03 16.73
N LEU A 52 -17.83 8.79 15.79
CA LEU A 52 -18.13 9.02 14.37
C LEU A 52 -19.10 7.97 13.84
N SER A 53 -20.04 8.42 13.02
CA SER A 53 -20.94 7.52 12.31
C SER A 53 -20.19 6.68 11.26
N PRO A 54 -20.71 5.52 10.86
CA PRO A 54 -20.12 4.72 9.77
C PRO A 54 -19.94 5.52 8.47
N SER A 55 -20.84 6.47 8.18
CA SER A 55 -20.73 7.35 7.01
C SER A 55 -19.51 8.26 7.14
N GLN A 56 -19.31 8.93 8.27
CA GLN A 56 -18.15 9.81 8.48
C GLN A 56 -16.83 9.03 8.41
N ILE A 57 -16.79 7.81 8.94
CA ILE A 57 -15.62 6.93 8.83
C ILE A 57 -15.38 6.56 7.39
N GLY A 58 -16.42 6.20 6.65
CA GLY A 58 -16.35 5.91 5.21
C GLY A 58 -15.87 7.11 4.39
N ASP A 59 -16.37 8.32 4.69
CA ASP A 59 -15.94 9.56 4.04
C ASP A 59 -14.47 9.85 4.30
N LEU A 60 -13.97 9.64 5.52
CA LEU A 60 -12.57 9.82 5.88
C LEU A 60 -11.64 8.91 5.07
N PHE A 61 -11.93 7.62 5.03
CA PHE A 61 -11.13 6.66 4.26
C PHE A 61 -11.27 6.86 2.74
N SER A 62 -12.44 7.27 2.27
CA SER A 62 -12.65 7.61 0.85
C SER A 62 -11.86 8.85 0.46
N ALA A 63 -11.80 9.87 1.32
CA ALA A 63 -10.98 11.06 1.11
C ALA A 63 -9.48 10.73 1.11
N GLU A 64 -9.01 9.84 2.00
CA GLU A 64 -7.63 9.36 2.00
C GLU A 64 -7.27 8.63 0.69
N LEU A 65 -8.08 7.65 0.29
CA LEU A 65 -7.88 6.91 -0.96
C LEU A 65 -7.94 7.84 -2.17
N GLY A 66 -8.90 8.78 -2.19
CA GLY A 66 -9.06 9.77 -3.23
C GLY A 66 -7.85 10.68 -3.32
N ALA A 67 -7.38 11.25 -2.22
CA ALA A 67 -6.20 12.11 -2.16
C ALA A 67 -4.92 11.36 -2.61
N MET A 68 -4.75 10.10 -2.16
CA MET A 68 -3.65 9.25 -2.58
C MET A 68 -3.66 9.00 -4.09
N SER A 69 -4.84 8.75 -4.66
CA SER A 69 -5.04 8.56 -6.10
C SER A 69 -4.82 9.86 -6.89
N LEU A 70 -5.30 11.00 -6.37
CA LEU A 70 -5.12 12.31 -6.99
C LEU A 70 -3.64 12.70 -7.12
N ALA A 71 -2.76 12.20 -6.26
CA ALA A 71 -1.32 12.40 -6.38
C ALA A 71 -0.75 11.94 -7.73
N THR A 72 -1.42 11.00 -8.41
CA THR A 72 -0.99 10.50 -9.72
C THR A 72 -1.09 11.55 -10.82
N LEU A 73 -2.05 12.48 -10.75
CA LEU A 73 -2.27 13.49 -11.78
C LEU A 73 -1.08 14.44 -11.92
N PRO A 74 -0.62 15.13 -10.86
CA PRO A 74 0.56 15.98 -10.97
C PRO A 74 1.84 15.16 -11.19
N ALA A 75 1.87 13.88 -10.78
CA ALA A 75 3.04 13.02 -10.95
C ALA A 75 3.41 12.80 -12.42
N ILE A 76 2.44 12.80 -13.34
CA ILE A 76 2.68 12.69 -14.78
C ILE A 76 3.66 13.79 -15.25
N TRP A 77 3.59 14.95 -14.62
CA TRP A 77 4.45 16.08 -14.96
C TRP A 77 5.73 16.11 -14.11
N TRP A 78 5.62 16.08 -12.77
CA TRP A 78 6.78 16.33 -11.92
C TRP A 78 7.80 15.19 -11.90
N LEU A 79 7.39 13.93 -12.15
CA LEU A 79 8.33 12.80 -12.30
C LEU A 79 9.38 13.04 -13.39
N LYS A 80 9.02 13.80 -14.43
CA LYS A 80 9.89 14.12 -15.56
C LYS A 80 10.73 15.38 -15.36
N HIS A 81 10.36 16.25 -14.42
CA HIS A 81 10.93 17.59 -14.28
C HIS A 81 11.61 17.83 -12.93
N ILE A 82 11.23 17.08 -11.88
CA ILE A 82 11.71 17.30 -10.53
C ILE A 82 12.67 16.17 -10.13
N ASP A 83 13.71 16.51 -9.39
CA ASP A 83 14.62 15.55 -8.79
C ASP A 83 13.87 14.65 -7.79
N TRP A 84 13.97 13.33 -7.97
CA TRP A 84 13.22 12.36 -7.17
C TRP A 84 13.60 12.37 -5.70
N ARG A 85 14.86 12.70 -5.36
CA ARG A 85 15.29 12.83 -3.95
C ARG A 85 14.61 13.99 -3.29
N ARG A 86 14.53 15.15 -4.00
CA ARG A 86 13.86 16.34 -3.48
C ARG A 86 12.36 16.09 -3.35
N ALA A 87 11.74 15.49 -4.35
CA ALA A 87 10.33 15.14 -4.31
C ALA A 87 10.02 14.18 -3.15
N ALA A 88 10.84 13.14 -2.95
CA ALA A 88 10.69 12.21 -1.84
C ALA A 88 10.86 12.90 -0.48
N LEU A 89 11.86 13.77 -0.34
CA LEU A 89 12.09 14.51 0.89
C LEU A 89 10.91 15.44 1.23
N CYS A 90 10.46 16.24 0.25
CA CYS A 90 9.32 17.15 0.44
C CYS A 90 8.04 16.38 0.80
N SER A 91 7.76 15.29 0.09
CA SER A 91 6.59 14.45 0.37
C SER A 91 6.69 13.79 1.74
N ALA A 92 7.87 13.28 2.15
CA ALA A 92 8.07 12.69 3.48
C ALA A 92 7.89 13.73 4.59
N LEU A 93 8.41 14.94 4.44
CA LEU A 93 8.21 16.03 5.39
C LEU A 93 6.74 16.44 5.49
N LEU A 94 6.04 16.57 4.36
CA LEU A 94 4.60 16.86 4.34
C LEU A 94 3.81 15.74 5.02
N PHE A 95 4.18 14.47 4.79
CA PHE A 95 3.56 13.32 5.46
C PHE A 95 3.74 13.38 6.98
N ILE A 96 4.96 13.71 7.45
CA ILE A 96 5.24 13.88 8.89
C ILE A 96 4.37 15.00 9.48
N LEU A 97 4.39 16.17 8.87
CA LEU A 97 3.63 17.33 9.35
C LEU A 97 2.12 17.06 9.38
N ALA A 98 1.59 16.44 8.34
CA ALA A 98 0.18 16.09 8.25
C ALA A 98 -0.23 15.03 9.30
N ASN A 99 0.64 14.05 9.61
CA ASN A 99 0.38 13.09 10.68
C ASN A 99 0.47 13.75 12.08
N LEU A 100 1.41 14.66 12.31
CA LEU A 100 1.44 15.43 13.54
C LEU A 100 0.20 16.32 13.69
N LEU A 101 -0.27 16.92 12.60
CA LEU A 101 -1.52 17.68 12.59
C LEU A 101 -2.73 16.77 12.86
N SER A 102 -2.77 15.56 12.31
CA SER A 102 -3.80 14.57 12.59
C SER A 102 -3.82 14.14 14.06
N MET A 103 -2.64 14.02 14.68
CA MET A 103 -2.53 13.73 16.12
C MET A 103 -3.11 14.85 16.98
N LEU A 104 -2.96 16.11 16.55
CA LEU A 104 -3.45 17.30 17.27
C LEU A 104 -4.87 17.70 16.89
N ALA A 105 -5.51 16.99 15.96
CA ALA A 105 -6.87 17.30 15.53
C ALA A 105 -7.87 17.09 16.67
N ASN A 106 -8.72 18.12 16.88
CA ASN A 106 -9.77 18.11 17.90
C ASN A 106 -11.17 18.05 17.29
N ASP A 107 -11.30 18.15 15.99
CA ASP A 107 -12.55 18.09 15.25
C ASP A 107 -12.39 17.27 13.96
N TYR A 108 -13.54 16.80 13.45
CA TYR A 108 -13.59 15.96 12.25
C TYR A 108 -13.04 16.65 10.99
N SER A 109 -13.32 17.95 10.83
CA SER A 109 -12.93 18.69 9.63
C SER A 109 -11.41 18.85 9.55
N LEU A 110 -10.77 19.17 10.67
CA LEU A 110 -9.31 19.26 10.75
C LEU A 110 -8.67 17.88 10.52
N LEU A 111 -9.24 16.83 11.11
CA LEU A 111 -8.76 15.46 10.88
C LEU A 111 -8.88 15.09 9.42
N LEU A 112 -10.01 15.36 8.76
CA LEU A 112 -10.25 15.05 7.34
C LEU A 112 -9.21 15.76 6.43
N ILE A 113 -8.96 17.05 6.67
CA ILE A 113 -7.97 17.82 5.92
C ILE A 113 -6.56 17.26 6.15
N ALA A 114 -6.18 17.05 7.39
CA ALA A 114 -4.86 16.54 7.75
C ALA A 114 -4.62 15.14 7.15
N ARG A 115 -5.63 14.25 7.18
CA ARG A 115 -5.55 12.92 6.58
C ARG A 115 -5.45 12.99 5.06
N SER A 116 -6.22 13.87 4.41
CA SER A 116 -6.14 14.09 2.97
C SER A 116 -4.76 14.60 2.55
N CYS A 117 -4.17 15.54 3.30
CA CYS A 117 -2.81 16.03 3.05
C CYS A 117 -1.76 14.91 3.24
N SER A 118 -1.89 14.10 4.30
CA SER A 118 -1.02 12.96 4.55
C SER A 118 -1.11 11.94 3.41
N ALA A 119 -2.31 11.63 2.95
CA ALA A 119 -2.55 10.69 1.87
C ALA A 119 -2.02 11.19 0.52
N LEU A 120 -2.16 12.48 0.21
CA LEU A 120 -1.57 13.09 -0.98
C LEU A 120 -0.03 12.99 -0.98
N ALA A 121 0.59 13.28 0.16
CA ALA A 121 2.02 13.15 0.35
C ALA A 121 2.47 11.66 0.25
N GLY A 122 1.74 10.76 0.90
CA GLY A 122 1.95 9.32 0.82
C GLY A 122 1.81 8.77 -0.59
N GLY A 123 0.80 9.21 -1.35
CA GLY A 123 0.60 8.87 -2.75
C GLY A 123 1.78 9.30 -3.63
N SER A 124 2.31 10.51 -3.40
CA SER A 124 3.49 11.01 -4.11
C SER A 124 4.73 10.15 -3.84
N LEU A 125 4.97 9.74 -2.58
CA LEU A 125 6.05 8.82 -2.21
C LEU A 125 5.84 7.44 -2.84
N MET A 126 4.61 6.93 -2.83
CA MET A 126 4.27 5.64 -3.43
C MET A 126 4.61 5.60 -4.92
N ILE A 127 4.33 6.69 -5.65
CA ILE A 127 4.64 6.80 -7.08
C ILE A 127 6.16 6.78 -7.32
N ILE A 128 6.95 7.46 -6.49
CA ILE A 128 8.42 7.40 -6.57
C ILE A 128 8.93 5.98 -6.30
N CYS A 129 8.38 5.31 -5.28
CA CYS A 129 8.70 3.92 -4.98
C CYS A 129 8.35 2.99 -6.15
N LEU A 130 7.16 3.17 -6.73
CA LEU A 130 6.68 2.40 -7.89
C LEU A 130 7.60 2.57 -9.10
N ALA A 131 7.93 3.80 -9.44
CA ALA A 131 8.82 4.12 -10.55
C ALA A 131 10.25 3.58 -10.31
N SER A 132 10.75 3.66 -9.08
CA SER A 132 12.06 3.15 -8.69
C SER A 132 12.11 1.62 -8.70
N ALA A 133 11.04 0.95 -8.28
CA ALA A 133 10.92 -0.51 -8.33
C ALA A 133 10.85 -1.00 -9.79
N ALA A 134 10.09 -0.32 -10.65
CA ALA A 134 9.99 -0.62 -12.07
C ALA A 134 11.33 -0.47 -12.80
N ALA A 135 12.14 0.51 -12.40
CA ALA A 135 13.47 0.76 -12.97
C ALA A 135 14.59 -0.11 -12.36
N SER A 136 14.26 -1.00 -11.41
CA SER A 136 15.26 -1.85 -10.75
C SER A 136 15.74 -2.98 -11.67
N PRO A 137 16.94 -3.54 -11.47
CA PRO A 137 17.46 -4.68 -12.23
C PRO A 137 16.56 -5.92 -12.17
N ASN A 138 15.80 -6.07 -11.09
CA ASN A 138 14.81 -7.13 -10.92
C ASN A 138 13.51 -6.56 -10.35
N PRO A 139 12.61 -6.04 -11.20
CA PRO A 139 11.35 -5.43 -10.77
C PRO A 139 10.45 -6.40 -9.97
N SER A 140 10.34 -7.64 -10.39
CA SER A 140 9.50 -8.64 -9.69
C SER A 140 9.93 -8.83 -8.25
N ARG A 141 11.24 -8.87 -7.99
CA ARG A 141 11.79 -8.98 -6.64
C ARG A 141 11.56 -7.70 -5.83
N ALA A 142 11.71 -6.53 -6.45
CA ALA A 142 11.48 -5.24 -5.79
C ALA A 142 10.01 -5.12 -5.35
N TYR A 143 9.06 -5.47 -6.21
CA TYR A 143 7.63 -5.51 -5.88
C TYR A 143 7.29 -6.58 -4.82
N GLY A 144 7.93 -7.75 -4.87
CA GLY A 144 7.74 -8.78 -3.87
C GLY A 144 8.11 -8.30 -2.46
N PHE A 145 9.28 -7.67 -2.32
CA PHE A 145 9.71 -7.08 -1.04
C PHE A 145 8.82 -5.91 -0.60
N TRP A 146 8.36 -5.08 -1.55
CA TRP A 146 7.40 -4.03 -1.28
C TRP A 146 6.13 -4.59 -0.63
N VAL A 147 5.47 -5.55 -1.28
CA VAL A 147 4.23 -6.15 -0.75
C VAL A 147 4.47 -6.82 0.60
N MET A 148 5.58 -7.54 0.77
CA MET A 148 5.93 -8.13 2.06
C MET A 148 6.09 -7.06 3.15
N GLY A 149 6.77 -5.94 2.86
CA GLY A 149 6.91 -4.84 3.81
C GLY A 149 5.56 -4.27 4.25
N GLN A 150 4.63 -4.08 3.32
CA GLN A 150 3.27 -3.61 3.61
C GLN A 150 2.51 -4.58 4.51
N LEU A 151 2.50 -5.86 4.17
CA LEU A 151 1.78 -6.89 4.93
C LEU A 151 2.36 -7.07 6.33
N VAL A 152 3.69 -7.06 6.48
CA VAL A 152 4.35 -7.15 7.79
C VAL A 152 4.00 -5.95 8.66
N LEU A 153 4.13 -4.73 8.12
CA LEU A 153 3.79 -3.52 8.89
C LEU A 153 2.30 -3.47 9.21
N GLY A 154 1.43 -3.86 8.28
CA GLY A 154 -0.01 -3.96 8.49
C GLY A 154 -0.37 -4.95 9.61
N ALA A 155 0.22 -6.14 9.60
CA ALA A 155 0.00 -7.16 10.63
C ALA A 155 0.47 -6.69 12.02
N ILE A 156 1.67 -6.09 12.10
CA ILE A 156 2.18 -5.50 13.34
C ILE A 156 1.23 -4.41 13.83
N GLY A 157 0.78 -3.52 12.95
CA GLY A 157 -0.15 -2.45 13.28
C GLY A 157 -1.50 -2.98 13.78
N LEU A 158 -2.09 -3.97 13.12
CA LEU A 158 -3.37 -4.56 13.52
C LEU A 158 -3.31 -5.20 14.91
N SER A 159 -2.19 -5.83 15.27
CA SER A 159 -2.02 -6.43 16.60
C SER A 159 -1.68 -5.39 17.68
N LEU A 160 -0.85 -4.38 17.38
CA LEU A 160 -0.38 -3.43 18.39
C LEU A 160 -1.30 -2.22 18.60
N LEU A 161 -1.97 -1.74 17.54
CA LEU A 161 -2.78 -0.52 17.64
C LEU A 161 -3.90 -0.59 18.66
N PRO A 162 -4.67 -1.69 18.80
CA PRO A 162 -5.70 -1.74 19.85
C PRO A 162 -5.15 -1.49 21.26
N MET A 163 -4.01 -2.10 21.60
CA MET A 163 -3.34 -1.90 22.91
C MET A 163 -2.88 -0.45 23.10
N LEU A 164 -2.38 0.16 22.03
CA LEU A 164 -1.90 1.55 22.06
C LEU A 164 -3.07 2.52 22.17
N PHE A 165 -4.19 2.21 21.54
CA PHE A 165 -5.41 3.03 21.60
C PHE A 165 -6.02 3.06 23.00
N GLU A 166 -6.01 1.95 23.71
CA GLU A 166 -6.47 1.90 25.11
C GLU A 166 -5.68 2.84 26.02
N ARG A 167 -4.38 3.01 25.77
CA ARG A 167 -3.50 3.83 26.62
C ARG A 167 -3.35 5.27 26.18
N PHE A 168 -3.26 5.49 24.87
CA PHE A 168 -2.84 6.77 24.29
C PHE A 168 -3.86 7.35 23.30
N GLY A 169 -4.94 6.64 23.02
CA GLY A 169 -5.97 7.04 22.06
C GLY A 169 -5.49 7.03 20.60
N LEU A 170 -6.35 7.53 19.72
CA LEU A 170 -6.14 7.52 18.26
C LEU A 170 -4.86 8.25 17.82
N GLY A 171 -4.49 9.33 18.52
CA GLY A 171 -3.30 10.12 18.21
C GLY A 171 -2.00 9.32 18.18
N ALA A 172 -1.93 8.21 18.93
CA ALA A 172 -0.78 7.32 18.97
C ALA A 172 -0.44 6.75 17.57
N CYS A 173 -1.46 6.38 16.80
CA CYS A 173 -1.24 5.88 15.42
C CYS A 173 -0.55 6.92 14.55
N TYR A 174 -1.04 8.15 14.56
CA TYR A 174 -0.50 9.22 13.74
C TYR A 174 0.91 9.64 14.17
N LEU A 175 1.16 9.66 15.49
CA LEU A 175 2.49 9.90 16.02
C LEU A 175 3.48 8.81 15.55
N ILE A 176 3.09 7.55 15.64
CA ILE A 176 3.92 6.42 15.18
C ILE A 176 4.23 6.56 13.68
N MET A 177 3.24 6.89 12.85
CA MET A 177 3.45 7.10 11.41
C MET A 177 4.44 8.24 11.15
N ALA A 178 4.32 9.36 11.88
CA ALA A 178 5.27 10.46 11.78
C ALA A 178 6.69 10.06 12.20
N LEU A 179 6.84 9.32 13.31
CA LEU A 179 8.14 8.86 13.80
C LEU A 179 8.78 7.83 12.86
N LEU A 180 8.02 6.86 12.35
CA LEU A 180 8.53 5.90 11.37
C LEU A 180 9.01 6.60 10.11
N MET A 181 8.23 7.56 9.61
CA MET A 181 8.65 8.33 8.43
C MET A 181 9.89 9.18 8.71
N LEU A 182 9.99 9.78 9.91
CA LEU A 182 11.16 10.57 10.33
C LEU A 182 12.43 9.69 10.38
N LEU A 183 12.33 8.48 10.93
CA LEU A 183 13.44 7.51 10.96
C LEU A 183 13.87 7.09 9.55
N CYS A 184 12.93 6.99 8.63
CA CYS A 184 13.21 6.63 7.24
C CYS A 184 13.65 7.82 6.38
N LEU A 185 13.55 9.06 6.87
CA LEU A 185 13.84 10.27 6.10
C LEU A 185 15.23 10.27 5.43
N PRO A 186 16.33 9.81 6.07
CA PRO A 186 17.64 9.74 5.43
C PRO A 186 17.66 8.86 4.17
N LEU A 187 16.78 7.85 4.09
CA LEU A 187 16.66 6.95 2.94
C LEU A 187 16.12 7.65 1.69
N ALA A 188 15.50 8.82 1.81
CA ALA A 188 15.07 9.62 0.66
C ALA A 188 16.25 9.98 -0.28
N ARG A 189 17.48 10.05 0.28
CA ARG A 189 18.72 10.27 -0.49
C ARG A 189 19.12 9.08 -1.36
N SER A 190 18.56 7.89 -1.11
CA SER A 190 18.85 6.67 -1.87
C SER A 190 18.11 6.61 -3.21
N PHE A 191 17.06 7.42 -3.40
CA PHE A 191 16.39 7.52 -4.69
C PHE A 191 17.32 8.11 -5.76
N PRO A 192 17.11 7.81 -7.04
CA PRO A 192 17.90 8.34 -8.13
C PRO A 192 17.93 9.88 -8.12
N ALA A 193 19.10 10.48 -8.35
CA ALA A 193 19.22 11.91 -8.53
C ALA A 193 18.76 12.29 -9.94
N GLY A 194 18.05 13.40 -10.04
CA GLY A 194 17.52 13.92 -11.29
C GLY A 194 16.11 13.40 -11.61
N ALA A 195 15.49 14.03 -12.60
CA ALA A 195 14.22 13.58 -13.16
C ALA A 195 14.45 12.26 -13.91
N ALA A 196 13.42 11.41 -13.96
CA ALA A 196 13.51 10.21 -14.79
C ALA A 196 13.87 10.61 -16.21
N LYS A 197 15.05 10.23 -16.67
CA LYS A 197 15.23 10.04 -18.11
C LYS A 197 14.22 8.97 -18.46
N ALA A 198 13.16 9.37 -19.17
CA ALA A 198 12.13 8.46 -19.62
C ALA A 198 12.84 7.19 -20.05
N ALA A 199 12.60 6.09 -19.35
CA ALA A 199 13.07 4.79 -19.80
C ALA A 199 12.37 4.61 -21.14
N SER A 200 13.11 4.85 -22.21
CA SER A 200 12.67 4.80 -23.59
C SER A 200 12.43 3.38 -24.08
N HIS A 201 12.07 2.50 -23.20
CA HIS A 201 11.50 1.20 -23.47
C HIS A 201 10.00 1.25 -23.20
N GLU A 202 9.29 2.14 -23.91
CA GLU A 202 7.94 1.81 -24.33
C GLU A 202 8.04 0.57 -25.21
N ALA A 203 8.09 -0.60 -24.60
CA ALA A 203 7.64 -1.81 -25.28
C ALA A 203 6.22 -1.46 -25.72
N LYS A 204 6.00 -1.23 -27.03
CA LYS A 204 4.66 -0.95 -27.58
C LYS A 204 3.78 -2.09 -27.10
N ALA A 205 2.97 -1.82 -26.09
CA ALA A 205 1.99 -2.78 -25.61
C ALA A 205 1.11 -3.16 -26.81
N PRO A 206 0.82 -4.44 -27.04
CA PRO A 206 -0.06 -4.85 -28.13
C PRO A 206 -1.39 -4.08 -28.01
N PRO A 207 -1.99 -3.65 -29.13
CA PRO A 207 -3.22 -2.87 -29.11
C PRO A 207 -4.33 -3.67 -28.43
N VAL A 208 -4.76 -3.20 -27.28
CA VAL A 208 -5.86 -3.81 -26.51
C VAL A 208 -7.16 -3.19 -27.01
N SER A 209 -8.16 -4.03 -27.32
CA SER A 209 -9.51 -3.55 -27.64
C SER A 209 -10.04 -2.64 -26.52
N ARG A 210 -10.63 -1.49 -26.87
CA ARG A 210 -11.21 -0.52 -25.90
C ARG A 210 -12.20 -1.20 -24.97
N ALA A 211 -13.04 -2.12 -25.49
CA ALA A 211 -14.00 -2.87 -24.68
C ALA A 211 -13.30 -3.72 -23.60
N LYS A 212 -12.24 -4.45 -23.97
CA LYS A 212 -11.47 -5.27 -23.00
C LYS A 212 -10.78 -4.41 -21.95
N ALA A 213 -10.23 -3.24 -22.35
CA ALA A 213 -9.64 -2.29 -21.41
C ALA A 213 -10.69 -1.73 -20.44
N THR A 214 -11.84 -1.31 -20.94
CA THR A 214 -12.95 -0.81 -20.09
C THR A 214 -13.45 -1.86 -19.12
N LEU A 215 -13.70 -3.10 -19.58
CA LEU A 215 -14.10 -4.21 -18.71
C LEU A 215 -13.04 -4.53 -17.65
N GLY A 216 -11.76 -4.48 -18.00
CA GLY A 216 -10.67 -4.65 -17.05
C GLY A 216 -10.64 -3.55 -15.98
N ILE A 217 -10.80 -2.30 -16.38
CA ILE A 217 -10.87 -1.15 -15.45
C ILE A 217 -12.08 -1.28 -14.53
N LEU A 218 -13.27 -1.57 -15.06
CA LEU A 218 -14.48 -1.75 -14.26
C LEU A 218 -14.34 -2.93 -13.27
N GLY A 219 -13.74 -4.05 -13.71
CA GLY A 219 -13.47 -5.20 -12.85
C GLY A 219 -12.54 -4.83 -11.68
N ILE A 220 -11.45 -4.12 -11.96
CA ILE A 220 -10.51 -3.65 -10.93
C ILE A 220 -11.19 -2.68 -9.97
N LEU A 221 -11.97 -1.71 -10.48
CA LEU A 221 -12.69 -0.75 -9.64
C LEU A 221 -13.67 -1.45 -8.72
N THR A 222 -14.52 -2.33 -9.25
CA THR A 222 -15.50 -3.09 -8.47
C THR A 222 -14.81 -3.94 -7.40
N PHE A 223 -13.71 -4.61 -7.74
CA PHE A 223 -12.90 -5.39 -6.81
C PHE A 223 -12.41 -4.53 -5.64
N TYR A 224 -11.73 -3.41 -5.93
CA TYR A 224 -11.17 -2.57 -4.88
C TYR A 224 -12.23 -1.84 -4.04
N ILE A 225 -13.36 -1.42 -4.62
CA ILE A 225 -14.47 -0.84 -3.88
C ILE A 225 -15.02 -1.87 -2.87
N SER A 226 -15.29 -3.09 -3.32
CA SER A 226 -15.81 -4.16 -2.45
C SER A 226 -14.79 -4.53 -1.36
N LEU A 227 -13.54 -4.72 -1.74
CA LEU A 227 -12.46 -5.07 -0.80
C LEU A 227 -12.27 -3.99 0.26
N SER A 228 -12.19 -2.72 -0.13
CA SER A 228 -11.98 -1.61 0.80
C SER A 228 -13.13 -1.44 1.78
N GLY A 229 -14.38 -1.60 1.30
CA GLY A 229 -15.56 -1.53 2.16
C GLY A 229 -15.57 -2.62 3.22
N VAL A 230 -15.42 -3.88 2.81
CA VAL A 230 -15.35 -5.01 3.75
C VAL A 230 -14.17 -4.86 4.70
N TRP A 231 -12.98 -4.53 4.19
CA TRP A 231 -11.77 -4.38 5.00
C TRP A 231 -11.93 -3.31 6.09
N THR A 232 -12.46 -2.14 5.74
CA THR A 232 -12.60 -1.02 6.69
C THR A 232 -13.52 -1.38 7.86
N PHE A 233 -14.61 -2.09 7.60
CA PHE A 233 -15.63 -2.36 8.62
C PHE A 233 -15.57 -3.76 9.23
N ILE A 234 -14.64 -4.62 8.83
CA ILE A 234 -14.55 -6.00 9.34
C ILE A 234 -14.29 -6.06 10.85
N GLY A 235 -13.57 -5.06 11.40
CA GLY A 235 -13.38 -4.93 12.85
C GLY A 235 -14.68 -4.63 13.60
N ALA A 236 -15.56 -3.78 13.04
CA ALA A 236 -16.88 -3.48 13.59
C ALA A 236 -17.79 -4.72 13.55
N ILE A 237 -17.72 -5.51 12.48
CA ILE A 237 -18.43 -6.79 12.35
C ILE A 237 -17.97 -7.76 13.46
N GLY A 238 -16.66 -7.88 13.69
CA GLY A 238 -16.11 -8.68 14.78
C GLY A 238 -16.61 -8.24 16.16
N GLY A 239 -16.67 -6.91 16.39
CA GLY A 239 -17.21 -6.34 17.63
C GLY A 239 -18.71 -6.67 17.85
N GLN A 240 -19.51 -6.63 16.81
CA GLN A 240 -20.92 -7.06 16.88
C GLN A 240 -21.08 -8.54 17.21
N SER A 241 -20.11 -9.37 16.80
CA SER A 241 -20.04 -10.80 17.15
C SER A 241 -19.44 -11.07 18.54
N GLY A 242 -19.20 -10.04 19.36
CA GLY A 242 -18.69 -10.14 20.73
C GLY A 242 -17.17 -10.25 20.85
N LEU A 243 -16.42 -10.06 19.79
CA LEU A 243 -14.96 -10.05 19.85
C LEU A 243 -14.45 -8.72 20.42
N SER A 244 -13.44 -8.79 21.30
CA SER A 244 -12.74 -7.59 21.75
C SER A 244 -11.95 -6.93 20.60
N ALA A 245 -11.66 -5.63 20.72
CA ALA A 245 -10.84 -4.91 19.74
C ALA A 245 -9.47 -5.57 19.57
N GLN A 246 -8.85 -6.05 20.68
CA GLN A 246 -7.57 -6.74 20.64
C GLN A 246 -7.67 -8.07 19.89
N THR A 247 -8.67 -8.91 20.22
CA THR A 247 -8.87 -10.21 19.55
C THR A 247 -9.13 -10.02 18.06
N SER A 248 -9.95 -9.04 17.68
CA SER A 248 -10.20 -8.69 16.27
C SER A 248 -8.92 -8.27 15.57
N GLY A 249 -8.08 -7.43 16.20
CA GLY A 249 -6.79 -7.01 15.69
C GLY A 249 -5.84 -8.19 15.46
N ASP A 250 -5.72 -9.09 16.42
CA ASP A 250 -4.83 -10.26 16.33
C ASP A 250 -5.27 -11.24 15.23
N VAL A 251 -6.59 -11.51 15.13
CA VAL A 251 -7.14 -12.34 14.04
C VAL A 251 -6.85 -11.73 12.67
N LEU A 252 -7.05 -10.42 12.52
CA LEU A 252 -6.77 -9.72 11.28
C LEU A 252 -5.27 -9.66 10.96
N ALA A 253 -4.41 -9.55 11.98
CA ALA A 253 -2.97 -9.64 11.82
C ALA A 253 -2.55 -11.01 11.28
N ILE A 254 -3.08 -12.10 11.84
CA ILE A 254 -2.83 -13.47 11.36
C ILE A 254 -3.34 -13.62 9.91
N ALA A 255 -4.55 -13.15 9.61
CA ALA A 255 -5.11 -13.19 8.26
C ALA A 255 -4.23 -12.44 7.25
N THR A 256 -3.68 -11.28 7.66
CA THR A 256 -2.74 -10.49 6.84
C THR A 256 -1.44 -11.26 6.58
N LEU A 257 -0.89 -11.95 7.59
CA LEU A 257 0.28 -12.81 7.42
C LEU A 257 -0.01 -14.02 6.51
N MET A 258 -1.23 -14.58 6.56
CA MET A 258 -1.65 -15.62 5.61
C MET A 258 -1.67 -15.10 4.17
N GLY A 259 -1.90 -13.81 3.96
CA GLY A 259 -1.77 -13.16 2.66
C GLY A 259 -0.35 -13.29 2.07
N ILE A 260 0.69 -13.26 2.93
CA ILE A 260 2.09 -13.49 2.50
C ILE A 260 2.24 -14.93 1.98
N ALA A 261 1.68 -15.91 2.70
CA ALA A 261 1.70 -17.31 2.26
C ALA A 261 0.97 -17.49 0.92
N GLY A 262 -0.18 -16.84 0.76
CA GLY A 262 -0.92 -16.81 -0.51
C GLY A 262 -0.11 -16.21 -1.67
N ALA A 263 0.57 -15.09 -1.44
CA ALA A 263 1.42 -14.45 -2.43
C ALA A 263 2.64 -15.34 -2.80
N LEU A 264 3.24 -16.01 -1.83
CA LEU A 264 4.31 -17.00 -2.07
C LEU A 264 3.80 -18.18 -2.90
N CYS A 265 2.65 -18.74 -2.56
CA CYS A 265 2.01 -19.81 -3.35
C CYS A 265 1.76 -19.36 -4.79
N ALA A 266 1.18 -18.17 -4.98
CA ALA A 266 0.95 -17.62 -6.31
C ALA A 266 2.26 -17.45 -7.11
N THR A 267 3.35 -17.05 -6.45
CA THR A 267 4.66 -16.91 -7.07
C THR A 267 5.27 -18.28 -7.44
N LEU A 268 5.16 -19.28 -6.56
CA LEU A 268 5.72 -20.62 -6.79
C LEU A 268 4.96 -21.41 -7.88
N PHE A 269 3.66 -21.21 -7.96
CA PHE A 269 2.79 -21.92 -8.93
C PHE A 269 2.47 -21.08 -10.17
N GLY A 270 2.83 -19.80 -10.19
CA GLY A 270 2.51 -18.86 -11.26
C GLY A 270 3.01 -19.27 -12.65
N ASP A 271 4.14 -19.99 -12.70
CA ASP A 271 4.70 -20.51 -13.95
C ASP A 271 4.12 -21.89 -14.35
N ARG A 272 3.44 -22.58 -13.41
CA ARG A 272 2.90 -23.92 -13.62
C ARG A 272 1.40 -23.95 -13.93
N LEU A 273 0.69 -22.94 -13.51
CA LEU A 273 -0.76 -22.82 -13.68
C LEU A 273 -1.10 -21.65 -14.63
N PRO A 274 -2.13 -21.79 -15.48
CA PRO A 274 -2.59 -20.68 -16.29
C PRO A 274 -3.08 -19.53 -15.40
N ARG A 275 -2.72 -18.30 -15.75
CA ARG A 275 -3.06 -17.09 -14.99
C ARG A 275 -4.56 -16.97 -14.68
N SER A 276 -5.40 -17.42 -15.62
CA SER A 276 -6.85 -17.45 -15.46
C SER A 276 -7.30 -18.37 -14.32
N ALA A 277 -6.66 -19.54 -14.14
CA ALA A 277 -6.99 -20.47 -13.06
C ALA A 277 -6.63 -19.88 -11.69
N LEU A 278 -5.46 -19.23 -11.56
CA LEU A 278 -5.06 -18.57 -10.32
C LEU A 278 -6.00 -17.41 -9.96
N LEU A 279 -6.43 -16.62 -10.96
CA LEU A 279 -7.41 -15.55 -10.75
C LEU A 279 -8.76 -16.09 -10.33
N LEU A 280 -9.28 -17.12 -11.02
CA LEU A 280 -10.56 -17.74 -10.68
C LEU A 280 -10.54 -18.36 -9.27
N LEU A 281 -9.44 -19.02 -8.88
CA LEU A 281 -9.26 -19.54 -7.53
C LEU A 281 -9.28 -18.42 -6.49
N GLY A 282 -8.52 -17.33 -6.72
CA GLY A 282 -8.48 -16.20 -5.81
C GLY A 282 -9.84 -15.51 -5.65
N TYR A 283 -10.54 -15.24 -6.74
CA TYR A 283 -11.88 -14.66 -6.70
C TYR A 283 -12.90 -15.60 -6.05
N GLY A 284 -12.82 -16.91 -6.33
CA GLY A 284 -13.69 -17.93 -5.74
C GLY A 284 -13.51 -18.02 -4.21
N LEU A 285 -12.27 -18.03 -3.74
CA LEU A 285 -11.96 -18.01 -2.29
C LEU A 285 -12.48 -16.73 -1.63
N MET A 286 -12.28 -15.56 -2.26
CA MET A 286 -12.75 -14.30 -1.74
C MET A 286 -14.29 -14.25 -1.69
N ALA A 287 -14.97 -14.64 -2.76
CA ALA A 287 -16.43 -14.70 -2.80
C ALA A 287 -16.99 -15.66 -1.74
N GLY A 288 -16.37 -16.85 -1.59
CA GLY A 288 -16.73 -17.82 -0.55
C GLY A 288 -16.56 -17.25 0.86
N SER A 289 -15.45 -16.53 1.12
CA SER A 289 -15.19 -15.89 2.41
C SER A 289 -16.24 -14.81 2.75
N VAL A 290 -16.64 -14.00 1.77
CA VAL A 290 -17.67 -12.96 1.96
C VAL A 290 -19.04 -13.59 2.19
N LEU A 291 -19.38 -14.68 1.47
CA LEU A 291 -20.62 -15.42 1.70
C LEU A 291 -20.67 -16.05 3.09
N LEU A 292 -19.57 -16.66 3.56
CA LEU A 292 -19.48 -17.19 4.92
C LEU A 292 -19.66 -16.09 5.97
N LEU A 293 -19.03 -14.93 5.77
CA LEU A 293 -19.19 -13.79 6.65
C LEU A 293 -20.65 -13.30 6.71
N SER A 294 -21.35 -13.28 5.56
CA SER A 294 -22.76 -12.92 5.48
C SER A 294 -23.67 -13.92 6.21
N LEU A 295 -23.35 -15.22 6.16
CA LEU A 295 -24.14 -16.28 6.82
C LEU A 295 -24.00 -16.26 8.35
N ILE A 296 -22.89 -15.75 8.89
CA ILE A 296 -22.68 -15.61 10.34
C ILE A 296 -23.59 -14.50 10.92
N HIS A 297 -24.06 -13.57 10.08
CA HIS A 297 -24.91 -12.44 10.49
C HIS A 297 -26.41 -12.66 10.27
N ILE A 298 -26.84 -13.81 9.72
CA ILE A 298 -28.23 -14.23 9.63
C ILE A 298 -28.56 -15.21 10.75
#